data_5d97d525f80eba48f01ded562435700e
#
_entry.id   5d97d525f80eba48f01ded562435700e
#
_cell.length_a   1.000
_cell.length_b   1.000
_cell.length_c   1.000
_cell.angle_alpha   90.00
_cell.angle_beta   90.00
_cell.angle_gamma   90.00
#
_symmetry.space_group_name_H-M   'P 1'
#
loop_
_entity.id
_entity.type
_entity.pdbx_description
1 polymer ?
#
loop_
_entity_poly.entity_id
_entity_poly.type
_entity_poly.pdbx_seq_one_letter_code
_entity_poly.pdbx_strand_id
1 'polypeptide(L)'
;MPSEQALSEKFSVSRFTIRSALDDLQNRGMISRRRRLGTIVTSSKPIELMIQEVRSVDELFQYPENTQREILQSVNLVPDVTLANFLQCDVGSRWTKIETIRRTHKKIAVCLTEIYVPRAYNRVRDLISKTSSPVFKLIEENFAVEAMEINAEILAGSVSQERAKLLGVEPNSASLIMVRRYRDAQGKLLEVSVSEHPASRFTYSFNLSYRR
;
A
#
# COMPACT_ATOMS: atom_id res chain seq x y z
N MET A 1 -28.44 -11.23 7.15
CA MET A 1 -29.12 -10.03 6.61
C MET A 1 -30.39 -10.45 5.88
N PRO A 2 -31.42 -9.57 5.73
CA PRO A 2 -32.55 -9.81 4.86
C PRO A 2 -32.13 -10.03 3.40
N SER A 3 -33.00 -10.64 2.58
CA SER A 3 -32.74 -10.84 1.15
C SER A 3 -32.76 -9.51 0.38
N GLU A 4 -32.15 -9.46 -0.81
CA GLU A 4 -32.20 -8.28 -1.70
C GLU A 4 -33.65 -7.83 -1.97
N GLN A 5 -34.56 -8.80 -2.10
CA GLN A 5 -35.98 -8.53 -2.32
C GLN A 5 -36.61 -7.86 -1.08
N ALA A 6 -36.40 -8.42 0.11
CA ALA A 6 -36.94 -7.87 1.35
C ALA A 6 -36.38 -6.48 1.64
N LEU A 7 -35.12 -6.21 1.28
CA LEU A 7 -34.51 -4.86 1.40
C LEU A 7 -35.14 -3.90 0.38
N SER A 8 -35.35 -4.33 -0.86
CA SER A 8 -36.01 -3.53 -1.90
C SER A 8 -37.42 -3.09 -1.47
N GLU A 9 -38.18 -4.00 -0.92
CA GLU A 9 -39.54 -3.73 -0.37
C GLU A 9 -39.46 -2.78 0.85
N LYS A 10 -38.55 -3.07 1.80
CA LYS A 10 -38.40 -2.28 3.03
C LYS A 10 -38.02 -0.83 2.78
N PHE A 11 -37.12 -0.57 1.81
CA PHE A 11 -36.61 0.76 1.49
C PHE A 11 -37.31 1.42 0.29
N SER A 12 -38.27 0.73 -0.35
CA SER A 12 -39.03 1.23 -1.51
C SER A 12 -38.11 1.67 -2.66
N VAL A 13 -37.04 0.93 -2.93
CA VAL A 13 -36.08 1.20 -4.00
C VAL A 13 -35.91 -0.03 -4.92
N SER A 14 -35.33 0.18 -6.10
CA SER A 14 -35.13 -0.92 -7.06
C SER A 14 -34.13 -1.97 -6.51
N ARG A 15 -34.26 -3.22 -6.99
CA ARG A 15 -33.28 -4.28 -6.68
C ARG A 15 -31.87 -3.91 -7.14
N PHE A 16 -31.76 -3.15 -8.24
CA PHE A 16 -30.47 -2.65 -8.72
C PHE A 16 -29.83 -1.71 -7.71
N THR A 17 -30.60 -0.79 -7.13
CA THR A 17 -30.14 0.15 -6.08
C THR A 17 -29.68 -0.62 -4.83
N ILE A 18 -30.47 -1.63 -4.39
CA ILE A 18 -30.08 -2.48 -3.26
C ILE A 18 -28.78 -3.23 -3.56
N ARG A 19 -28.63 -3.81 -4.76
CA ARG A 19 -27.43 -4.55 -5.13
C ARG A 19 -26.20 -3.65 -5.13
N SER A 20 -26.31 -2.46 -5.72
CA SER A 20 -25.23 -1.47 -5.72
C SER A 20 -24.82 -1.06 -4.29
N ALA A 21 -25.80 -0.81 -3.41
CA ALA A 21 -25.55 -0.50 -2.01
C ALA A 21 -24.89 -1.66 -1.24
N LEU A 22 -25.29 -2.90 -1.51
CA LEU A 22 -24.68 -4.08 -0.90
C LEU A 22 -23.27 -4.34 -1.45
N ASP A 23 -23.00 -4.02 -2.72
CA ASP A 23 -21.67 -4.10 -3.30
C ASP A 23 -20.75 -3.07 -2.62
N ASP A 24 -21.22 -1.83 -2.39
CA ASP A 24 -20.49 -0.81 -1.65
C ASP A 24 -20.21 -1.27 -0.19
N LEU A 25 -21.18 -1.81 0.51
CA LEU A 25 -20.99 -2.35 1.87
C LEU A 25 -20.01 -3.53 1.89
N GLN A 26 -20.02 -4.39 0.87
CA GLN A 26 -19.08 -5.49 0.74
C GLN A 26 -17.66 -4.96 0.46
N ASN A 27 -17.52 -3.98 -0.42
CA ASN A 27 -16.24 -3.31 -0.71
C ASN A 27 -15.68 -2.60 0.53
N ARG A 28 -16.55 -2.11 1.40
CA ARG A 28 -16.17 -1.56 2.72
C ARG A 28 -15.95 -2.62 3.79
N GLY A 29 -16.00 -3.91 3.46
CA GLY A 29 -15.79 -5.01 4.40
C GLY A 29 -16.85 -5.14 5.49
N MET A 30 -17.97 -4.40 5.39
CA MET A 30 -19.05 -4.44 6.38
C MET A 30 -19.90 -5.70 6.26
N ILE A 31 -19.99 -6.28 5.07
CA ILE A 31 -20.72 -7.51 4.81
C ILE A 31 -19.88 -8.49 3.98
N SER A 32 -20.19 -9.77 4.09
CA SER A 32 -19.66 -10.85 3.24
C SER A 32 -20.80 -11.61 2.61
N ARG A 33 -20.73 -11.86 1.28
CA ARG A 33 -21.69 -12.70 0.55
C ARG A 33 -21.08 -14.08 0.35
N ARG A 34 -21.77 -15.11 0.83
CA ARG A 34 -21.36 -16.50 0.64
C ARG A 34 -22.48 -17.27 -0.05
N ARG A 35 -22.12 -18.01 -1.09
CA ARG A 35 -23.06 -18.89 -1.79
C ARG A 35 -23.70 -19.87 -0.79
N ARG A 36 -25.03 -19.99 -0.76
CA ARG A 36 -25.86 -20.78 0.16
C ARG A 36 -25.99 -20.24 1.59
N LEU A 37 -25.13 -19.34 2.08
CA LEU A 37 -25.22 -18.75 3.41
C LEU A 37 -25.82 -17.33 3.40
N GLY A 38 -25.97 -16.74 2.21
CA GLY A 38 -26.51 -15.38 2.06
C GLY A 38 -25.51 -14.29 2.43
N THR A 39 -26.04 -13.14 2.82
CA THR A 39 -25.26 -11.96 3.22
C THR A 39 -25.13 -11.91 4.74
N ILE A 40 -23.90 -11.87 5.23
CA ILE A 40 -23.57 -11.84 6.67
C ILE A 40 -22.93 -10.48 6.96
N VAL A 41 -23.34 -9.82 8.06
CA VAL A 41 -22.68 -8.60 8.56
C VAL A 41 -21.38 -9.03 9.25
N THR A 42 -20.24 -8.52 8.75
CA THR A 42 -18.90 -8.83 9.26
C THR A 42 -18.39 -7.74 10.18
N SER A 43 -18.84 -6.49 9.98
CA SER A 43 -18.47 -5.34 10.82
C SER A 43 -19.62 -4.34 10.90
N SER A 44 -19.80 -3.72 12.06
CA SER A 44 -20.74 -2.61 12.25
C SER A 44 -20.16 -1.25 11.87
N LYS A 45 -18.85 -1.18 11.63
CA LYS A 45 -18.16 0.03 11.15
C LYS A 45 -17.56 -0.27 9.78
N PRO A 46 -17.55 0.72 8.86
CA PRO A 46 -16.81 0.56 7.62
C PRO A 46 -15.36 0.21 7.98
N ILE A 47 -14.92 -0.95 7.55
CA ILE A 47 -13.49 -1.16 7.42
C ILE A 47 -13.14 -0.26 6.23
N GLU A 48 -12.41 0.83 6.45
CA GLU A 48 -11.84 1.60 5.36
C GLU A 48 -10.74 0.72 4.73
N LEU A 49 -11.19 -0.35 4.04
CA LEU A 49 -10.33 -1.19 3.23
C LEU A 49 -9.91 -0.34 2.04
N MET A 50 -8.67 0.00 2.01
CA MET A 50 -8.06 0.58 0.85
C MET A 50 -7.81 -0.56 -0.15
N ILE A 51 -8.72 -0.73 -1.11
CA ILE A 51 -8.56 -1.68 -2.20
C ILE A 51 -7.75 -0.98 -3.28
N GLN A 52 -6.52 -1.41 -3.47
CA GLN A 52 -5.72 -1.00 -4.61
C GLN A 52 -6.02 -1.95 -5.76
N GLU A 53 -6.96 -1.57 -6.65
CA GLU A 53 -7.14 -2.25 -7.94
C GLU A 53 -5.95 -1.91 -8.83
N VAL A 54 -5.26 -2.93 -9.30
CA VAL A 54 -4.12 -2.79 -10.20
C VAL A 54 -4.58 -3.15 -11.61
N ARG A 55 -4.82 -2.15 -12.43
CA ARG A 55 -5.18 -2.27 -13.85
C ARG A 55 -3.99 -2.02 -14.77
N SER A 56 -2.98 -1.32 -14.25
CA SER A 56 -1.72 -1.04 -14.93
C SER A 56 -0.54 -1.09 -13.96
N VAL A 57 0.67 -1.20 -14.49
CA VAL A 57 1.89 -1.16 -13.69
C VAL A 57 1.98 0.14 -12.88
N ASP A 58 1.57 1.27 -13.47
CA ASP A 58 1.60 2.58 -12.79
C ASP A 58 0.67 2.62 -11.58
N GLU A 59 -0.51 2.02 -11.66
CA GLU A 59 -1.47 1.96 -10.55
C GLU A 59 -0.97 1.11 -9.37
N LEU A 60 -0.07 0.14 -9.61
CA LEU A 60 0.55 -0.66 -8.55
C LEU A 60 1.32 0.22 -7.54
N PHE A 61 1.75 1.41 -7.94
CA PHE A 61 2.63 2.28 -7.18
C PHE A 61 1.94 3.53 -6.63
N GLN A 62 0.69 3.78 -7.01
CA GLN A 62 -0.06 4.95 -6.60
C GLN A 62 -0.96 4.65 -5.41
N TYR A 63 -0.87 5.49 -4.39
CA TYR A 63 -1.85 5.53 -3.32
C TYR A 63 -2.95 6.53 -3.67
N PRO A 64 -4.19 6.34 -3.17
CA PRO A 64 -5.26 7.29 -3.38
C PRO A 64 -4.87 8.71 -2.99
N GLU A 65 -5.31 9.69 -3.78
CA GLU A 65 -5.01 11.13 -3.57
C GLU A 65 -5.47 11.66 -2.21
N ASN A 66 -6.45 11.01 -1.59
CA ASN A 66 -6.96 11.36 -0.28
C ASN A 66 -6.06 10.91 0.88
N THR A 67 -4.81 10.54 0.60
CA THR A 67 -3.82 10.17 1.61
C THR A 67 -2.62 11.11 1.61
N GLN A 68 -2.03 11.31 2.79
CA GLN A 68 -0.82 12.12 2.98
C GLN A 68 0.31 11.28 3.53
N ARG A 69 1.53 11.58 3.11
CA ARG A 69 2.74 10.93 3.57
C ARG A 69 3.51 11.89 4.49
N GLU A 70 3.89 11.40 5.66
CA GLU A 70 4.67 12.11 6.66
C GLU A 70 6.00 11.39 6.86
N ILE A 71 7.12 12.12 6.93
CA ILE A 71 8.43 11.55 7.26
C ILE A 71 8.51 11.43 8.79
N LEU A 72 8.81 10.23 9.28
CA LEU A 72 9.05 9.96 10.69
C LEU A 72 10.51 10.17 11.04
N GLN A 73 11.42 9.64 10.22
CA GLN A 73 12.86 9.81 10.36
C GLN A 73 13.61 9.64 9.04
N SER A 74 14.84 10.15 9.00
CA SER A 74 15.77 9.95 7.89
C SER A 74 17.19 9.78 8.41
N VAL A 75 17.84 8.69 8.04
CA VAL A 75 19.19 8.35 8.49
C VAL A 75 20.06 7.93 7.31
N ASN A 76 21.34 8.31 7.36
CA ASN A 76 22.33 7.79 6.43
C ASN A 76 22.90 6.49 6.98
N LEU A 77 23.09 5.51 6.11
CA LEU A 77 23.60 4.21 6.49
C LEU A 77 24.54 3.61 5.43
N VAL A 78 25.31 2.66 5.88
CA VAL A 78 26.07 1.74 5.03
C VAL A 78 25.49 0.36 5.33
N PRO A 79 24.89 -0.33 4.35
CA PRO A 79 24.31 -1.65 4.56
C PRO A 79 25.37 -2.65 5.03
N ASP A 80 25.04 -3.41 6.07
CA ASP A 80 25.75 -4.64 6.38
C ASP A 80 25.45 -5.73 5.35
N VAL A 81 26.06 -6.90 5.47
CA VAL A 81 25.85 -8.01 4.52
C VAL A 81 24.38 -8.41 4.41
N THR A 82 23.65 -8.45 5.53
CA THR A 82 22.24 -8.86 5.55
C THR A 82 21.36 -7.85 4.82
N LEU A 83 21.51 -6.57 5.15
CA LEU A 83 20.76 -5.50 4.51
C LEU A 83 21.16 -5.33 3.03
N ALA A 84 22.45 -5.47 2.69
CA ALA A 84 22.90 -5.39 1.31
C ALA A 84 22.29 -6.48 0.44
N ASN A 85 22.24 -7.72 0.93
CA ASN A 85 21.57 -8.83 0.26
C ASN A 85 20.07 -8.58 0.10
N PHE A 86 19.41 -8.06 1.14
CA PHE A 86 17.98 -7.73 1.07
C PHE A 86 17.69 -6.61 0.07
N LEU A 87 18.47 -5.54 0.08
CA LEU A 87 18.36 -4.43 -0.88
C LEU A 87 18.82 -4.83 -2.28
N GLN A 88 19.61 -5.90 -2.42
CA GLN A 88 20.31 -6.32 -3.63
C GLN A 88 21.30 -5.24 -4.13
N CYS A 89 22.12 -4.71 -3.21
CA CYS A 89 23.15 -3.72 -3.48
C CYS A 89 24.53 -4.17 -2.97
N ASP A 90 25.56 -3.43 -3.33
CA ASP A 90 26.93 -3.73 -2.90
C ASP A 90 27.10 -3.43 -1.40
N VAL A 91 27.83 -4.32 -0.70
CA VAL A 91 28.29 -4.10 0.67
C VAL A 91 29.21 -2.89 0.68
N GLY A 92 29.05 -2.00 1.66
CA GLY A 92 29.83 -0.77 1.76
C GLY A 92 29.30 0.40 0.92
N SER A 93 28.29 0.20 0.09
CA SER A 93 27.60 1.28 -0.61
C SER A 93 26.92 2.23 0.40
N ARG A 94 26.71 3.49 0.00
CA ARG A 94 26.14 4.52 0.88
C ARG A 94 24.68 4.80 0.52
N TRP A 95 23.82 4.72 1.52
CA TRP A 95 22.38 4.86 1.38
C TRP A 95 21.80 5.88 2.35
N THR A 96 20.60 6.35 2.05
CA THR A 96 19.73 7.08 2.97
C THR A 96 18.47 6.27 3.16
N LYS A 97 18.15 5.89 4.40
CA LYS A 97 16.86 5.30 4.79
C LYS A 97 15.94 6.44 5.21
N ILE A 98 14.75 6.47 4.68
CA ILE A 98 13.69 7.43 5.01
C ILE A 98 12.48 6.62 5.45
N GLU A 99 12.07 6.78 6.69
CA GLU A 99 10.90 6.11 7.24
C GLU A 99 9.71 7.05 7.19
N THR A 100 8.60 6.57 6.63
CA THR A 100 7.40 7.38 6.42
C THR A 100 6.17 6.63 6.90
N ILE A 101 5.15 7.41 7.32
CA ILE A 101 3.81 6.91 7.55
C ILE A 101 2.85 7.58 6.57
N ARG A 102 1.95 6.81 6.00
CA ARG A 102 0.86 7.33 5.17
C ARG A 102 -0.45 7.27 5.93
N ARG A 103 -1.19 8.37 5.90
CA ARG A 103 -2.46 8.51 6.59
C ARG A 103 -3.56 9.02 5.67
N THR A 104 -4.80 8.62 5.94
CA THR A 104 -5.99 9.21 5.34
C THR A 104 -6.24 10.62 5.92
N HIS A 105 -7.16 11.39 5.33
CA HIS A 105 -7.62 12.66 5.90
C HIS A 105 -8.19 12.53 7.33
N LYS A 106 -8.74 11.36 7.67
CA LYS A 106 -9.22 11.03 9.02
C LYS A 106 -8.10 10.61 9.98
N LYS A 107 -6.84 10.79 9.58
CA LYS A 107 -5.63 10.42 10.35
C LYS A 107 -5.46 8.92 10.61
N ILE A 108 -6.19 8.06 9.88
CA ILE A 108 -6.02 6.61 9.96
C ILE A 108 -4.76 6.24 9.19
N ALA A 109 -3.85 5.49 9.85
CA ALA A 109 -2.64 5.01 9.22
C ALA A 109 -2.95 3.92 8.18
N VAL A 110 -2.44 4.11 6.97
CA VAL A 110 -2.58 3.20 5.83
C VAL A 110 -1.43 2.21 5.79
N CYS A 111 -0.20 2.73 5.88
CA CYS A 111 1.02 1.95 5.90
C CYS A 111 2.17 2.71 6.54
N LEU A 112 3.17 1.93 6.99
CA LEU A 112 4.53 2.39 7.24
C LEU A 112 5.39 1.98 6.05
N THR A 113 6.26 2.89 5.57
CA THR A 113 7.16 2.60 4.47
C THR A 113 8.58 3.00 4.82
N GLU A 114 9.50 2.06 4.72
CA GLU A 114 10.94 2.31 4.70
C GLU A 114 11.37 2.48 3.24
N ILE A 115 11.96 3.62 2.93
CA ILE A 115 12.43 3.98 1.61
C ILE A 115 13.95 4.06 1.68
N TYR A 116 14.63 3.26 0.89
CA TYR A 116 16.09 3.25 0.77
C TYR A 116 16.46 3.85 -0.58
N VAL A 117 17.25 4.90 -0.56
CA VAL A 117 17.79 5.54 -1.76
C VAL A 117 19.31 5.62 -1.72
N PRO A 118 20.01 5.35 -2.83
CA PRO A 118 21.43 5.61 -2.93
C PRO A 118 21.76 7.05 -2.51
N ARG A 119 22.90 7.25 -1.87
CA ARG A 119 23.33 8.57 -1.36
C ARG A 119 23.30 9.67 -2.42
N ALA A 120 23.51 9.32 -3.69
CA ALA A 120 23.45 10.25 -4.81
C ALA A 120 22.07 10.94 -4.93
N TYR A 121 21.00 10.28 -4.51
CA TYR A 121 19.61 10.76 -4.62
C TYR A 121 19.05 11.26 -3.28
N ASN A 122 19.86 11.44 -2.25
CA ASN A 122 19.40 11.77 -0.90
C ASN A 122 18.57 13.07 -0.79
N ARG A 123 18.75 14.02 -1.72
CA ARG A 123 17.96 15.27 -1.76
C ARG A 123 16.45 15.02 -2.01
N VAL A 124 16.08 13.85 -2.51
CA VAL A 124 14.66 13.50 -2.70
C VAL A 124 13.86 13.56 -1.40
N ARG A 125 14.50 13.34 -0.24
CA ARG A 125 13.85 13.45 1.08
C ARG A 125 13.16 14.79 1.31
N ASP A 126 13.74 15.88 0.77
CA ASP A 126 13.20 17.24 0.97
C ASP A 126 11.95 17.50 0.09
N LEU A 127 11.64 16.58 -0.83
CA LEU A 127 10.52 16.61 -1.73
C LEU A 127 9.38 15.68 -1.28
N ILE A 128 9.71 14.60 -0.58
CA ILE A 128 8.79 13.50 -0.23
C ILE A 128 7.54 13.97 0.52
N SER A 129 7.65 14.94 1.42
CA SER A 129 6.53 15.46 2.21
C SER A 129 5.69 16.50 1.46
N LYS A 130 6.16 17.00 0.32
CA LYS A 130 5.53 18.09 -0.43
C LYS A 130 4.54 17.58 -1.49
N THR A 131 4.57 16.30 -1.79
CA THR A 131 3.77 15.70 -2.86
C THR A 131 3.34 14.27 -2.52
N SER A 132 2.26 13.81 -3.13
CA SER A 132 1.80 12.42 -3.08
C SER A 132 2.52 11.51 -4.09
N SER A 133 3.32 12.07 -5.00
CA SER A 133 4.03 11.33 -6.06
C SER A 133 4.88 10.20 -5.49
N PRO A 134 5.00 9.05 -6.18
CA PRO A 134 5.95 8.00 -5.85
C PRO A 134 7.38 8.54 -5.79
N VAL A 135 8.21 7.98 -4.90
CA VAL A 135 9.57 8.53 -4.67
C VAL A 135 10.46 8.32 -5.89
N PHE A 136 10.35 7.16 -6.56
CA PHE A 136 11.10 6.92 -7.79
C PHE A 136 10.80 7.98 -8.88
N LYS A 137 9.53 8.43 -9.00
CA LYS A 137 9.17 9.52 -9.93
C LYS A 137 9.86 10.84 -9.55
N LEU A 138 9.94 11.15 -8.25
CA LEU A 138 10.69 12.33 -7.78
C LEU A 138 12.19 12.21 -8.10
N ILE A 139 12.74 10.98 -8.07
CA ILE A 139 14.13 10.73 -8.46
C ILE A 139 14.29 10.96 -9.97
N GLU A 140 13.41 10.42 -10.81
CA GLU A 140 13.42 10.64 -12.26
C GLU A 140 13.39 12.14 -12.61
N GLU A 141 12.46 12.87 -12.02
CA GLU A 141 12.24 14.29 -12.30
C GLU A 141 13.43 15.20 -11.88
N ASN A 142 14.20 14.79 -10.86
CA ASN A 142 15.21 15.65 -10.25
C ASN A 142 16.66 15.23 -10.51
N PHE A 143 16.91 14.02 -11.04
CA PHE A 143 18.27 13.47 -11.16
C PHE A 143 18.63 12.96 -12.56
N ALA A 144 17.84 13.25 -13.57
CA ALA A 144 18.05 12.82 -14.96
C ALA A 144 18.33 11.31 -15.10
N VAL A 145 17.55 10.50 -14.41
CA VAL A 145 17.54 9.04 -14.47
C VAL A 145 16.12 8.55 -14.68
N GLU A 146 15.96 7.34 -15.19
CA GLU A 146 14.66 6.75 -15.48
C GLU A 146 14.61 5.32 -14.96
N ALA A 147 13.51 4.94 -14.29
CA ALA A 147 13.27 3.58 -13.86
C ALA A 147 12.76 2.74 -15.03
N MET A 148 13.55 1.74 -15.42
CA MET A 148 13.23 0.84 -16.53
C MET A 148 12.72 -0.53 -16.08
N GLU A 149 13.03 -0.90 -14.84
CA GLU A 149 12.58 -2.16 -14.24
C GLU A 149 12.06 -1.92 -12.84
N ILE A 150 10.91 -2.53 -12.54
CA ILE A 150 10.32 -2.52 -11.21
C ILE A 150 10.03 -3.96 -10.80
N ASN A 151 10.81 -4.46 -9.84
CA ASN A 151 10.53 -5.75 -9.20
C ASN A 151 9.67 -5.51 -7.97
N ALA A 152 8.55 -6.23 -7.84
CA ALA A 152 7.64 -6.14 -6.71
C ALA A 152 7.39 -7.52 -6.09
N GLU A 153 7.57 -7.63 -4.78
CA GLU A 153 7.31 -8.83 -3.98
C GLU A 153 6.26 -8.51 -2.92
N ILE A 154 5.29 -9.40 -2.75
CA ILE A 154 4.25 -9.29 -1.74
C ILE A 154 4.41 -10.44 -0.75
N LEU A 155 4.58 -10.12 0.52
CA LEU A 155 4.85 -11.04 1.60
C LEU A 155 3.76 -10.92 2.67
N ALA A 156 3.43 -12.04 3.31
CA ALA A 156 2.65 -12.02 4.55
C ALA A 156 3.57 -11.72 5.72
N GLY A 157 3.09 -10.92 6.68
CA GLY A 157 3.83 -10.56 7.88
C GLY A 157 2.94 -10.36 9.08
N SER A 158 3.54 -9.98 10.18
CA SER A 158 2.85 -9.56 11.39
C SER A 158 3.46 -8.25 11.91
N VAL A 159 2.58 -7.36 12.37
CA VAL A 159 2.97 -6.04 12.84
C VAL A 159 3.69 -6.14 14.18
N SER A 160 4.92 -5.62 14.27
CA SER A 160 5.67 -5.59 15.53
C SER A 160 4.99 -4.66 16.56
N GLN A 161 5.33 -4.84 17.85
CA GLN A 161 4.77 -4.03 18.93
C GLN A 161 5.03 -2.52 18.74
N GLU A 162 6.20 -2.15 18.21
CA GLU A 162 6.55 -0.76 17.94
C GLU A 162 5.73 -0.18 16.79
N ARG A 163 5.66 -0.89 15.66
CA ARG A 163 4.89 -0.47 14.48
C ARG A 163 3.39 -0.46 14.72
N ALA A 164 2.89 -1.35 15.59
CA ALA A 164 1.48 -1.41 15.96
C ALA A 164 0.97 -0.09 16.56
N LYS A 165 1.80 0.56 17.40
CA LYS A 165 1.48 1.89 17.98
C LYS A 165 1.34 2.96 16.90
N LEU A 166 2.25 2.98 15.92
CA LEU A 166 2.24 3.95 14.82
C LEU A 166 1.06 3.71 13.86
N LEU A 167 0.79 2.43 13.57
CA LEU A 167 -0.29 2.02 12.68
C LEU A 167 -1.67 2.06 13.37
N GLY A 168 -1.74 2.09 14.72
CA GLY A 168 -2.98 2.04 15.47
C GLY A 168 -3.72 0.71 15.26
N VAL A 169 -3.01 -0.40 15.41
CA VAL A 169 -3.50 -1.78 15.35
C VAL A 169 -2.96 -2.59 16.52
N GLU A 170 -3.49 -3.79 16.73
CA GLU A 170 -2.98 -4.70 17.76
C GLU A 170 -1.60 -5.25 17.36
N PRO A 171 -0.66 -5.41 18.30
CA PRO A 171 0.59 -6.12 18.07
C PRO A 171 0.34 -7.54 17.53
N ASN A 172 1.21 -8.02 16.68
CA ASN A 172 1.12 -9.33 16.02
C ASN A 172 -0.11 -9.50 15.10
N SER A 173 -0.87 -8.42 14.82
CA SER A 173 -1.90 -8.48 13.78
C SER A 173 -1.27 -8.76 12.42
N ALA A 174 -2.01 -9.44 11.54
CA ALA A 174 -1.54 -9.76 10.20
C ALA A 174 -1.25 -8.48 9.38
N SER A 175 -0.18 -8.50 8.63
CA SER A 175 0.19 -7.44 7.70
C SER A 175 0.53 -7.98 6.31
N LEU A 176 0.42 -7.12 5.33
CA LEU A 176 0.87 -7.30 3.98
C LEU A 176 2.10 -6.42 3.78
N ILE A 177 3.22 -7.04 3.45
CA ILE A 177 4.49 -6.34 3.23
C ILE A 177 4.75 -6.33 1.74
N MET A 178 4.94 -5.14 1.16
CA MET A 178 5.32 -5.00 -0.22
C MET A 178 6.74 -4.44 -0.32
N VAL A 179 7.62 -5.21 -0.94
CA VAL A 179 8.99 -4.80 -1.28
C VAL A 179 9.01 -4.44 -2.77
N ARG A 180 9.54 -3.26 -3.10
CA ARG A 180 9.70 -2.81 -4.48
C ARG A 180 11.12 -2.36 -4.70
N ARG A 181 11.73 -2.79 -5.82
CA ARG A 181 13.07 -2.38 -6.24
C ARG A 181 12.98 -1.75 -7.61
N TYR A 182 13.45 -0.52 -7.73
CA TYR A 182 13.42 0.28 -8.96
C TYR A 182 14.83 0.36 -9.52
N ARG A 183 14.98 0.01 -10.79
CA ARG A 183 16.29 -0.02 -11.46
C ARG A 183 16.26 0.78 -12.76
N ASP A 184 17.39 1.41 -13.09
CA ASP A 184 17.60 2.02 -14.39
C ASP A 184 17.93 0.98 -15.49
N ALA A 185 18.16 1.46 -16.72
CA ALA A 185 18.50 0.63 -17.88
C ALA A 185 19.83 -0.14 -17.72
N GLN A 186 20.70 0.28 -16.80
CA GLN A 186 21.97 -0.38 -16.48
C GLN A 186 21.83 -1.36 -15.30
N GLY A 187 20.62 -1.55 -14.78
CA GLY A 187 20.33 -2.41 -13.63
C GLY A 187 20.71 -1.80 -12.29
N LYS A 188 21.08 -0.53 -12.23
CA LYS A 188 21.44 0.18 -11.00
C LYS A 188 20.18 0.56 -10.23
N LEU A 189 20.21 0.33 -8.91
CA LEU A 189 19.12 0.70 -8.03
C LEU A 189 18.95 2.22 -7.92
N LEU A 190 17.72 2.66 -8.09
CA LEU A 190 17.26 4.04 -7.84
C LEU A 190 16.60 4.16 -6.47
N GLU A 191 15.76 3.17 -6.12
CA GLU A 191 15.00 3.10 -4.88
C GLU A 191 14.73 1.65 -4.50
N VAL A 192 14.71 1.36 -3.21
CA VAL A 192 14.06 0.18 -2.65
C VAL A 192 13.06 0.66 -1.61
N SER A 193 11.80 0.24 -1.71
CA SER A 193 10.77 0.56 -0.71
C SER A 193 10.17 -0.70 -0.10
N VAL A 194 9.97 -0.65 1.22
CA VAL A 194 9.33 -1.70 2.01
C VAL A 194 8.14 -1.11 2.71
N SER A 195 6.95 -1.42 2.22
CA SER A 195 5.68 -0.89 2.76
C SER A 195 4.94 -1.96 3.53
N GLU A 196 4.65 -1.72 4.80
CA GLU A 196 3.87 -2.61 5.65
C GLU A 196 2.46 -2.05 5.84
N HIS A 197 1.47 -2.83 5.43
CA HIS A 197 0.04 -2.51 5.48
C HIS A 197 -0.66 -3.44 6.46
N PRO A 198 -1.43 -2.93 7.44
CA PRO A 198 -2.30 -3.78 8.24
C PRO A 198 -3.31 -4.52 7.34
N ALA A 199 -3.38 -5.85 7.45
CA ALA A 199 -4.28 -6.67 6.61
C ALA A 199 -5.77 -6.32 6.81
N SER A 200 -6.12 -5.73 7.95
CA SER A 200 -7.47 -5.24 8.23
C SER A 200 -7.88 -4.00 7.45
N ARG A 201 -6.92 -3.33 6.76
CA ARG A 201 -7.16 -2.03 6.09
C ARG A 201 -6.72 -2.00 4.64
N PHE A 202 -6.03 -3.02 4.16
CA PHE A 202 -5.43 -2.99 2.84
C PHE A 202 -5.61 -4.31 2.09
N THR A 203 -5.95 -4.21 0.80
CA THR A 203 -6.07 -5.34 -0.12
C THR A 203 -5.45 -4.96 -1.46
N TYR A 204 -4.62 -5.84 -2.03
CA TYR A 204 -4.24 -5.79 -3.43
C TYR A 204 -5.22 -6.61 -4.26
N SER A 205 -5.77 -6.03 -5.32
CA SER A 205 -6.66 -6.70 -6.25
C SER A 205 -6.08 -6.60 -7.66
N PHE A 206 -5.90 -7.75 -8.32
CA PHE A 206 -5.44 -7.84 -9.70
C PHE A 206 -6.55 -8.39 -10.57
N ASN A 207 -6.80 -7.74 -11.70
CA ASN A 207 -7.76 -8.20 -12.69
C ASN A 207 -6.99 -8.64 -13.96
N LEU A 208 -6.80 -9.94 -14.12
CA LEU A 208 -6.07 -10.52 -15.24
C LEU A 208 -7.07 -11.10 -16.25
N SER A 209 -7.03 -10.60 -17.49
CA SER A 209 -7.83 -11.15 -18.60
C SER A 209 -7.02 -12.24 -19.32
N TYR A 210 -7.57 -13.44 -19.35
CA TYR A 210 -7.03 -14.53 -20.16
C TYR A 210 -7.65 -14.46 -21.55
N ARG A 211 -6.83 -14.15 -22.58
CA ARG A 211 -7.23 -14.31 -23.98
C ARG A 211 -6.84 -15.74 -24.41
N ARG A 212 -7.80 -16.51 -24.87
CA ARG A 212 -7.59 -17.76 -25.60
C ARG A 212 -7.18 -17.45 -27.03
#